data_8cea45a711d0ff1fb4654b77240b3be8
#
_entry.id   8cea45a711d0ff1fb4654b77240b3be8
#
_cell.length_a   1.000
_cell.length_b   1.000
_cell.length_c   1.000
_cell.angle_alpha   90.00
_cell.angle_beta   90.00
_cell.angle_gamma   90.00
#
_symmetry.space_group_name_H-M   'P 1'
#
loop_
_entity.id
_entity.type
_entity.pdbx_description
1 polymer ?
#
loop_
_entity_poly.entity_id
_entity_poly.type
_entity_poly.pdbx_seq_one_letter_code
_entity_poly.pdbx_strand_id
1 'polypeptide(L)'
;MLKRKIETCLADWKRSEDRKPLVIKGIRQCGKTYIVQKFARENYESVVYMNFILEPDNKSAFTGNIDVDTIILNLSALIQGSRFIEGKTCIILDEIQECKEARTALKSFHIDGRFDVIATGSLLGVKGYGQSKKKKEDVGQDSVPVGYETVIDMYPLDFEEFLWANGIGQTVIDSVKSCFESEKAVPDGIHKVMMEMLYRYVIVGGLPEVVNCFLKTRNIELIYKLQRNLIAGYEEDMVKYAEDADKPNIRECFESIPKQLAKENKKFQYSVVKKGGRSAQYIGSIQWLEDAGIIRRCYNTQTTELPLEGNAIKDCFKVYTTDIGILVAMLDYGTQADILKGNLLGYKGAIFENLMADFLCKSGQKLYYFHKDSGLELDFLVRLKGECVLLEIKAKSGKAKSMTTVLKNKDVYHVKSAIKLGQYNVGRDGDILTIPLYMGFLVNDKLADVIIPDVDVNLLNV
;
A
#
# COMPACT_ATOMS: atom_id res chain seq x y z
N MET A 1 2.74 -20.88 7.44
CA MET A 1 2.35 -19.55 7.95
C MET A 1 3.19 -18.54 7.20
N LEU A 2 2.60 -17.42 6.70
CA LEU A 2 3.33 -16.38 5.98
C LEU A 2 4.00 -15.43 6.97
N LYS A 3 5.32 -15.24 6.83
CA LYS A 3 6.09 -14.24 7.60
C LYS A 3 5.80 -12.85 7.03
N ARG A 4 5.56 -11.86 7.90
CA ARG A 4 5.20 -10.49 7.50
C ARG A 4 6.09 -9.46 8.18
N LYS A 5 6.50 -8.43 7.44
CA LYS A 5 7.30 -7.30 7.97
C LYS A 5 6.56 -6.51 9.06
N ILE A 6 5.25 -6.42 8.96
CA ILE A 6 4.43 -5.74 9.98
C ILE A 6 4.57 -6.37 11.38
N GLU A 7 4.98 -7.64 11.50
CA GLU A 7 5.24 -8.27 12.80
C GLU A 7 6.34 -7.52 13.58
N THR A 8 7.35 -7.01 12.89
CA THR A 8 8.38 -6.17 13.51
C THR A 8 7.79 -4.84 13.98
N CYS A 9 6.97 -4.18 13.15
CA CYS A 9 6.31 -2.92 13.53
C CYS A 9 5.40 -3.08 14.76
N LEU A 10 4.69 -4.22 14.86
CA LEU A 10 3.87 -4.55 16.03
C LEU A 10 4.72 -4.76 17.29
N ALA A 11 5.87 -5.45 17.15
CA ALA A 11 6.78 -5.66 18.26
C ALA A 11 7.44 -4.35 18.73
N ASP A 12 7.81 -3.47 17.79
CA ASP A 12 8.35 -2.14 18.09
C ASP A 12 7.30 -1.26 18.78
N TRP A 13 6.06 -1.25 18.29
CA TRP A 13 4.95 -0.56 18.93
C TRP A 13 4.74 -1.02 20.38
N LYS A 14 4.75 -2.33 20.63
CA LYS A 14 4.58 -2.87 21.99
C LYS A 14 5.71 -2.46 22.93
N ARG A 15 6.93 -2.30 22.43
CA ARG A 15 8.11 -1.89 23.24
C ARG A 15 8.14 -0.39 23.55
N SER A 16 7.39 0.42 22.81
CA SER A 16 7.35 1.86 23.03
C SER A 16 6.69 2.19 24.38
N GLU A 17 7.32 3.04 25.17
CA GLU A 17 6.80 3.47 26.47
C GLU A 17 5.55 4.35 26.31
N ASP A 18 5.54 5.26 25.34
CA ASP A 18 4.41 6.16 25.02
C ASP A 18 3.50 5.61 23.92
N ARG A 19 3.26 4.28 23.91
CA ARG A 19 2.44 3.68 22.87
C ARG A 19 0.99 4.13 22.94
N LYS A 20 0.49 4.57 21.81
CA LYS A 20 -0.92 4.95 21.63
C LYS A 20 -1.70 3.74 21.09
N PRO A 21 -3.04 3.70 21.24
CA PRO A 21 -3.86 2.75 20.52
C PRO A 21 -3.43 2.64 19.04
N LEU A 22 -3.27 1.42 18.55
CA LEU A 22 -2.79 1.16 17.21
C LEU A 22 -3.96 0.95 16.27
N VAL A 23 -3.95 1.63 15.13
CA VAL A 23 -4.94 1.47 14.07
C VAL A 23 -4.26 0.92 12.82
N ILE A 24 -4.61 -0.29 12.41
CA ILE A 24 -4.08 -0.93 11.20
C ILE A 24 -5.11 -0.81 10.08
N LYS A 25 -4.81 0.02 9.09
CA LYS A 25 -5.62 0.17 7.89
C LYS A 25 -4.98 -0.55 6.70
N GLY A 26 -5.76 -0.88 5.71
CA GLY A 26 -5.26 -1.52 4.47
C GLY A 26 -6.37 -2.21 3.71
N ILE A 27 -6.08 -2.54 2.46
CA ILE A 27 -7.03 -3.19 1.56
C ILE A 27 -7.67 -4.43 2.21
N ARG A 28 -8.89 -4.72 1.84
CA ARG A 28 -9.60 -5.93 2.29
C ARG A 28 -8.79 -7.18 1.94
N GLN A 29 -8.81 -8.17 2.85
CA GLN A 29 -8.12 -9.46 2.71
C GLN A 29 -6.57 -9.40 2.64
N CYS A 30 -5.93 -8.29 3.01
CA CYS A 30 -4.47 -8.26 3.18
C CYS A 30 -3.95 -8.95 4.45
N GLY A 31 -4.85 -9.47 5.31
CA GLY A 31 -4.52 -10.29 6.48
C GLY A 31 -4.46 -9.55 7.82
N LYS A 32 -5.08 -8.36 7.94
CA LYS A 32 -5.09 -7.52 9.17
C LYS A 32 -5.56 -8.29 10.40
N THR A 33 -6.77 -8.81 10.37
CA THR A 33 -7.37 -9.56 11.48
C THR A 33 -6.50 -10.72 11.93
N TYR A 34 -5.98 -11.49 10.98
CA TYR A 34 -5.13 -12.63 11.25
C TYR A 34 -3.85 -12.26 12.00
N ILE A 35 -3.11 -11.24 11.49
CA ILE A 35 -1.82 -10.86 12.06
C ILE A 35 -1.97 -10.24 13.46
N VAL A 36 -3.03 -9.43 13.67
CA VAL A 36 -3.32 -8.83 14.97
C VAL A 36 -3.69 -9.87 16.01
N GLN A 37 -4.57 -10.81 15.65
CA GLN A 37 -4.93 -11.90 16.57
C GLN A 37 -3.73 -12.80 16.91
N LYS A 38 -2.89 -13.13 15.90
CA LYS A 38 -1.65 -13.89 16.12
C LYS A 38 -0.76 -13.15 17.10
N PHE A 39 -0.46 -11.89 16.81
CA PHE A 39 0.41 -11.05 17.65
C PHE A 39 -0.11 -10.94 19.08
N ALA A 40 -1.41 -10.70 19.25
CA ALA A 40 -2.01 -10.57 20.57
C ALA A 40 -1.91 -11.85 21.37
N ARG A 41 -2.21 -13.01 20.77
CA ARG A 41 -2.11 -14.31 21.44
C ARG A 41 -0.67 -14.70 21.86
N GLU A 42 0.31 -14.26 21.10
CA GLU A 42 1.73 -14.53 21.38
C GLU A 42 2.33 -13.58 22.43
N ASN A 43 1.68 -12.44 22.68
CA ASN A 43 2.27 -11.35 23.46
C ASN A 43 1.48 -10.91 24.68
N TYR A 44 0.25 -11.39 24.92
CA TYR A 44 -0.61 -10.99 26.03
C TYR A 44 -1.19 -12.19 26.75
N GLU A 45 -1.44 -12.04 28.06
CA GLU A 45 -2.08 -13.08 28.88
C GLU A 45 -3.60 -13.18 28.60
N SER A 46 -4.22 -12.08 28.20
CA SER A 46 -5.63 -12.00 27.85
C SER A 46 -5.81 -11.23 26.54
N VAL A 47 -6.72 -11.73 25.70
CA VAL A 47 -7.09 -11.08 24.44
C VAL A 47 -8.61 -10.98 24.38
N VAL A 48 -9.11 -9.76 24.28
CA VAL A 48 -10.54 -9.49 24.08
C VAL A 48 -10.74 -9.04 22.64
N TYR A 49 -11.42 -9.85 21.84
CA TYR A 49 -11.63 -9.63 20.42
C TYR A 49 -13.09 -9.32 20.12
N MET A 50 -13.32 -8.28 19.34
CA MET A 50 -14.62 -7.90 18.81
C MET A 50 -14.56 -7.63 17.33
N ASN A 51 -15.57 -8.08 16.58
CA ASN A 51 -15.75 -7.72 15.18
C ASN A 51 -17.11 -7.04 15.01
N PHE A 52 -17.11 -5.77 14.68
CA PHE A 52 -18.34 -4.96 14.61
C PHE A 52 -19.25 -5.26 13.41
N ILE A 53 -18.79 -6.08 12.45
CA ILE A 53 -19.63 -6.61 11.36
C ILE A 53 -20.29 -7.92 11.77
N LEU A 54 -19.51 -8.86 12.36
CA LEU A 54 -19.99 -10.19 12.72
C LEU A 54 -20.85 -10.17 13.99
N GLU A 55 -20.51 -9.27 14.91
CA GLU A 55 -21.15 -9.15 16.22
C GLU A 55 -21.60 -7.71 16.46
N PRO A 56 -22.62 -7.24 15.71
CA PRO A 56 -23.05 -5.83 15.76
C PRO A 56 -23.57 -5.39 17.13
N ASP A 57 -24.05 -6.31 17.96
CA ASP A 57 -24.53 -6.01 19.32
C ASP A 57 -23.42 -5.51 20.25
N ASN A 58 -22.16 -5.87 19.97
CA ASN A 58 -21.00 -5.39 20.73
C ASN A 58 -20.78 -3.87 20.57
N LYS A 59 -21.40 -3.22 19.58
CA LYS A 59 -21.40 -1.73 19.47
C LYS A 59 -22.04 -1.07 20.68
N SER A 60 -22.97 -1.74 21.35
CA SER A 60 -23.62 -1.23 22.56
C SER A 60 -22.67 -0.99 23.72
N ALA A 61 -21.51 -1.68 23.77
CA ALA A 61 -20.48 -1.43 24.76
C ALA A 61 -19.91 -0.01 24.75
N PHE A 62 -20.01 0.67 23.62
CA PHE A 62 -19.46 2.00 23.37
C PHE A 62 -20.54 3.09 23.31
N THR A 63 -21.80 2.77 23.66
CA THR A 63 -22.89 3.75 23.68
C THR A 63 -22.97 4.45 25.05
N GLY A 64 -23.31 5.73 25.04
CA GLY A 64 -23.43 6.53 26.26
C GLY A 64 -22.08 7.07 26.74
N ASN A 65 -21.69 6.75 27.99
CA ASN A 65 -20.41 7.18 28.52
C ASN A 65 -19.27 6.31 27.97
N ILE A 66 -18.27 6.92 27.37
CA ILE A 66 -17.11 6.27 26.76
C ILE A 66 -15.85 6.33 27.63
N ASP A 67 -16.01 6.45 28.97
CA ASP A 67 -14.89 6.19 29.87
C ASP A 67 -14.54 4.70 29.91
N VAL A 68 -13.27 4.40 30.22
CA VAL A 68 -12.75 3.03 30.08
C VAL A 68 -13.42 2.08 31.06
N ASP A 69 -13.74 2.51 32.30
CA ASP A 69 -14.36 1.65 33.31
C ASP A 69 -15.77 1.21 32.87
N THR A 70 -16.57 2.13 32.32
CA THR A 70 -17.88 1.82 31.76
C THR A 70 -17.77 0.87 30.55
N ILE A 71 -16.82 1.13 29.65
CA ILE A 71 -16.60 0.24 28.49
C ILE A 71 -16.20 -1.16 28.95
N ILE A 72 -15.26 -1.30 29.88
CA ILE A 72 -14.81 -2.60 30.39
C ILE A 72 -15.93 -3.36 31.07
N LEU A 73 -16.78 -2.67 31.87
CA LEU A 73 -17.95 -3.28 32.48
C LEU A 73 -18.93 -3.81 31.44
N ASN A 74 -19.24 -3.02 30.43
CA ASN A 74 -20.12 -3.40 29.35
C ASN A 74 -19.56 -4.60 28.56
N LEU A 75 -18.27 -4.57 28.23
CA LEU A 75 -17.59 -5.67 27.53
C LEU A 75 -17.56 -6.94 28.37
N SER A 76 -17.38 -6.84 29.70
CA SER A 76 -17.43 -7.99 30.61
C SER A 76 -18.80 -8.65 30.64
N ALA A 77 -19.87 -7.87 30.47
CA ALA A 77 -21.22 -8.36 30.39
C ALA A 77 -21.55 -9.01 29.02
N LEU A 78 -21.07 -8.44 27.94
CA LEU A 78 -21.35 -8.88 26.57
C LEU A 78 -20.50 -10.09 26.16
N ILE A 79 -19.22 -10.12 26.54
CA ILE A 79 -18.26 -11.15 26.12
C ILE A 79 -17.99 -12.09 27.31
N GLN A 80 -18.70 -13.23 27.33
CA GLN A 80 -18.55 -14.22 28.38
C GLN A 80 -17.12 -14.74 28.47
N GLY A 81 -16.56 -14.78 29.70
CA GLY A 81 -15.22 -15.26 29.95
C GLY A 81 -14.10 -14.27 29.60
N SER A 82 -14.44 -13.06 29.19
CA SER A 82 -13.43 -11.99 29.03
C SER A 82 -12.74 -11.66 30.35
N ARG A 83 -11.43 -11.46 30.29
CA ARG A 83 -10.61 -11.12 31.46
C ARG A 83 -9.82 -9.85 31.13
N PHE A 84 -9.97 -8.85 31.97
CA PHE A 84 -9.26 -7.56 31.84
C PHE A 84 -8.20 -7.46 32.93
N ILE A 85 -6.94 -7.63 32.56
CA ILE A 85 -5.77 -7.58 33.44
C ILE A 85 -4.94 -6.39 32.98
N GLU A 86 -4.75 -5.42 33.87
CA GLU A 86 -3.98 -4.19 33.60
C GLU A 86 -2.56 -4.53 33.09
N GLY A 87 -2.13 -3.89 31.99
CA GLY A 87 -0.85 -4.10 31.33
C GLY A 87 -0.67 -5.45 30.62
N LYS A 88 -1.66 -6.37 30.72
CA LYS A 88 -1.55 -7.73 30.18
C LYS A 88 -2.69 -8.14 29.24
N THR A 89 -3.66 -7.27 29.03
CA THR A 89 -4.77 -7.48 28.11
C THR A 89 -4.60 -6.66 26.85
N CYS A 90 -4.79 -7.30 25.70
CA CYS A 90 -4.94 -6.63 24.40
C CYS A 90 -6.42 -6.65 23.99
N ILE A 91 -6.98 -5.48 23.73
CA ILE A 91 -8.33 -5.32 23.19
C ILE A 91 -8.22 -5.13 21.69
N ILE A 92 -8.88 -5.99 20.91
CA ILE A 92 -8.88 -5.92 19.45
C ILE A 92 -10.26 -5.48 18.96
N LEU A 93 -10.28 -4.34 18.26
CA LEU A 93 -11.47 -3.73 17.66
C LEU A 93 -11.41 -3.92 16.14
N ASP A 94 -11.97 -5.02 15.65
CA ASP A 94 -11.92 -5.36 14.23
C ASP A 94 -13.09 -4.72 13.47
N GLU A 95 -12.81 -4.20 12.26
CA GLU A 95 -13.72 -3.41 11.40
C GLU A 95 -14.27 -2.18 12.17
N ILE A 96 -13.36 -1.43 12.83
CA ILE A 96 -13.71 -0.29 13.72
C ILE A 96 -14.51 0.82 13.02
N GLN A 97 -14.45 0.93 11.67
CA GLN A 97 -15.24 1.89 10.93
C GLN A 97 -16.76 1.66 11.08
N GLU A 98 -17.18 0.48 11.49
CA GLU A 98 -18.58 0.14 11.76
C GLU A 98 -19.09 0.69 13.10
N CYS A 99 -18.20 1.17 13.99
CA CYS A 99 -18.54 1.71 15.30
C CYS A 99 -17.75 3.00 15.57
N LYS A 100 -18.37 4.14 15.30
CA LYS A 100 -17.75 5.47 15.47
C LYS A 100 -17.42 5.78 16.92
N GLU A 101 -18.27 5.33 17.82
CA GLU A 101 -18.11 5.51 19.27
C GLU A 101 -16.85 4.75 19.75
N ALA A 102 -16.61 3.53 19.26
CA ALA A 102 -15.39 2.78 19.54
C ALA A 102 -14.15 3.50 18.99
N ARG A 103 -14.26 4.15 17.82
CA ARG A 103 -13.18 4.96 17.27
C ARG A 103 -12.86 6.17 18.16
N THR A 104 -13.89 6.83 18.67
CA THR A 104 -13.76 7.97 19.59
C THR A 104 -13.17 7.52 20.93
N ALA A 105 -13.55 6.33 21.41
CA ALA A 105 -13.07 5.76 22.67
C ALA A 105 -11.55 5.43 22.66
N LEU A 106 -10.90 5.38 21.51
CA LEU A 106 -9.43 5.22 21.43
C LEU A 106 -8.71 6.32 22.22
N LYS A 107 -9.26 7.56 22.26
CA LYS A 107 -8.73 8.64 23.07
C LYS A 107 -8.81 8.31 24.56
N SER A 108 -9.95 7.78 25.03
CA SER A 108 -10.14 7.40 26.43
C SER A 108 -9.16 6.29 26.84
N PHE A 109 -8.97 5.27 25.99
CA PHE A 109 -7.99 4.20 26.24
C PHE A 109 -6.55 4.73 26.28
N HIS A 110 -6.20 5.69 25.42
CA HIS A 110 -4.85 6.29 25.48
C HIS A 110 -4.61 7.04 26.78
N ILE A 111 -5.59 7.82 27.25
CA ILE A 111 -5.48 8.60 28.50
C ILE A 111 -5.44 7.67 29.73
N ASP A 112 -6.23 6.62 29.72
CA ASP A 112 -6.29 5.62 30.78
C ASP A 112 -5.02 4.78 30.91
N GLY A 113 -4.49 4.28 29.78
CA GLY A 113 -3.22 3.58 29.70
C GLY A 113 -3.18 2.17 30.27
N ARG A 114 -4.24 1.66 30.91
CA ARG A 114 -4.27 0.31 31.51
C ARG A 114 -4.29 -0.83 30.51
N PHE A 115 -4.82 -0.61 29.30
CA PHE A 115 -5.02 -1.64 28.30
C PHE A 115 -4.45 -1.24 26.95
N ASP A 116 -3.80 -2.18 26.29
CA ASP A 116 -3.37 -2.02 24.91
C ASP A 116 -4.54 -2.26 23.96
N VAL A 117 -4.75 -1.34 23.00
CA VAL A 117 -5.85 -1.43 22.03
C VAL A 117 -5.27 -1.47 20.62
N ILE A 118 -5.71 -2.46 19.83
CA ILE A 118 -5.40 -2.56 18.40
C ILE A 118 -6.70 -2.58 17.61
N ALA A 119 -6.90 -1.58 16.79
CA ALA A 119 -8.04 -1.50 15.89
C ALA A 119 -7.65 -1.85 14.45
N THR A 120 -8.54 -2.50 13.72
CA THR A 120 -8.36 -2.77 12.30
C THR A 120 -9.52 -2.24 11.48
N GLY A 121 -9.25 -1.90 10.21
CA GLY A 121 -10.30 -1.51 9.27
C GLY A 121 -9.82 -1.44 7.84
N SER A 122 -10.71 -1.81 6.91
CA SER A 122 -10.40 -1.85 5.48
C SER A 122 -10.86 -0.59 4.74
N LEU A 123 -11.86 0.12 5.25
CA LEU A 123 -12.47 1.30 4.64
C LEU A 123 -12.34 2.54 5.53
N LEU A 124 -11.28 2.58 6.34
CA LEU A 124 -10.97 3.73 7.19
C LEU A 124 -10.53 4.91 6.32
N GLY A 125 -11.32 5.97 6.31
CA GLY A 125 -11.08 7.15 5.48
C GLY A 125 -12.01 7.27 4.27
N VAL A 126 -12.74 6.23 3.91
CA VAL A 126 -13.72 6.29 2.83
C VAL A 126 -14.85 7.25 3.19
N LYS A 127 -15.03 8.28 2.36
CA LYS A 127 -16.07 9.29 2.53
C LYS A 127 -17.44 8.65 2.47
N GLY A 128 -18.32 8.93 3.44
CA GLY A 128 -19.66 8.35 3.51
C GLY A 128 -19.76 7.05 4.32
N TYR A 129 -18.64 6.38 4.60
CA TYR A 129 -18.64 5.17 5.41
C TYR A 129 -19.00 5.46 6.87
N GLY A 130 -20.06 4.77 7.35
CA GLY A 130 -20.55 4.96 8.73
C GLY A 130 -21.37 6.23 8.96
N GLN A 131 -21.63 7.04 7.96
CA GLN A 131 -22.61 8.11 8.06
C GLN A 131 -24.02 7.54 7.83
N SER A 132 -24.72 7.19 8.91
CA SER A 132 -26.17 6.98 8.80
C SER A 132 -26.80 8.30 8.36
N LYS A 133 -27.86 8.22 7.52
CA LYS A 133 -28.71 9.35 7.09
C LYS A 133 -29.42 9.96 8.31
N LYS A 134 -28.65 10.53 9.27
CA LYS A 134 -29.23 11.33 10.37
C LYS A 134 -29.34 12.78 9.93
N LYS A 135 -30.51 13.34 10.20
CA LYS A 135 -30.90 14.74 9.97
C LYS A 135 -29.84 15.71 10.50
N LYS A 136 -29.76 16.88 9.88
CA LYS A 136 -28.87 18.02 10.18
C LYS A 136 -28.81 18.51 11.67
N GLU A 137 -29.45 17.84 12.60
CA GLU A 137 -29.57 18.27 13.99
C GLU A 137 -28.55 17.64 14.95
N ASP A 138 -27.81 16.60 14.55
CA ASP A 138 -26.72 15.98 15.36
C ASP A 138 -25.34 16.48 14.91
N VAL A 139 -25.10 17.78 14.95
CA VAL A 139 -23.77 18.40 14.83
C VAL A 139 -23.11 18.39 16.22
N GLY A 140 -22.69 17.21 16.66
CA GLY A 140 -21.98 17.06 17.93
C GLY A 140 -21.21 15.75 17.97
N GLN A 141 -19.88 15.83 17.88
CA GLN A 141 -18.91 14.82 18.32
C GLN A 141 -18.48 13.69 17.35
N ASP A 142 -18.46 13.89 16.04
CA ASP A 142 -17.69 13.02 15.14
C ASP A 142 -16.22 13.49 15.09
N SER A 143 -15.42 13.33 16.13
CA SER A 143 -14.00 13.67 16.10
C SER A 143 -13.16 12.40 15.99
N VAL A 144 -12.48 12.24 14.83
CA VAL A 144 -11.32 11.32 14.75
C VAL A 144 -10.33 11.76 15.84
N PRO A 145 -9.85 10.88 16.72
CA PRO A 145 -8.96 11.25 17.83
C PRO A 145 -7.55 11.60 17.32
N VAL A 146 -7.43 12.75 16.67
CA VAL A 146 -6.15 13.24 16.11
C VAL A 146 -5.12 13.35 17.25
N GLY A 147 -3.97 12.68 17.07
CA GLY A 147 -2.88 12.69 18.04
C GLY A 147 -2.98 11.64 19.16
N TYR A 148 -4.08 10.88 19.27
CA TYR A 148 -4.30 9.85 20.29
C TYR A 148 -4.24 8.42 19.76
N GLU A 149 -3.85 8.24 18.51
CA GLU A 149 -3.69 6.92 17.86
C GLU A 149 -2.42 6.89 17.02
N THR A 150 -1.83 5.71 16.86
CA THR A 150 -0.80 5.41 15.87
C THR A 150 -1.45 4.69 14.71
N VAL A 151 -1.26 5.17 13.47
CA VAL A 151 -1.85 4.55 12.28
C VAL A 151 -0.76 3.90 11.45
N ILE A 152 -0.96 2.63 11.10
CA ILE A 152 -0.06 1.86 10.23
C ILE A 152 -0.84 1.35 9.01
N ASP A 153 -0.25 1.54 7.83
CA ASP A 153 -0.75 0.94 6.59
C ASP A 153 -0.24 -0.50 6.44
N MET A 154 -1.17 -1.45 6.27
CA MET A 154 -0.84 -2.84 5.94
C MET A 154 -1.18 -3.13 4.49
N TYR A 155 -0.17 -3.51 3.73
CA TYR A 155 -0.29 -3.89 2.32
C TYR A 155 -0.42 -5.41 2.16
N PRO A 156 -0.84 -5.91 0.97
CA PRO A 156 -0.56 -7.28 0.56
C PRO A 156 0.93 -7.61 0.69
N LEU A 157 1.34 -8.88 0.66
CA LEU A 157 2.76 -9.24 0.71
C LEU A 157 3.55 -8.44 -0.30
N ASP A 158 4.68 -7.87 0.13
CA ASP A 158 5.65 -7.33 -0.80
C ASP A 158 6.50 -8.45 -1.43
N PHE A 159 7.37 -8.09 -2.38
CA PHE A 159 8.17 -9.09 -3.08
C PHE A 159 9.13 -9.86 -2.15
N GLU A 160 9.73 -9.21 -1.15
CA GLU A 160 10.61 -9.85 -0.18
C GLU A 160 9.83 -10.85 0.70
N GLU A 161 8.64 -10.47 1.18
CA GLU A 161 7.74 -11.37 1.92
C GLU A 161 7.28 -12.57 1.05
N PHE A 162 7.06 -12.33 -0.26
CA PHE A 162 6.76 -13.38 -1.22
C PHE A 162 7.95 -14.33 -1.44
N LEU A 163 9.17 -13.81 -1.48
CA LEU A 163 10.39 -14.61 -1.55
C LEU A 163 10.51 -15.52 -0.31
N TRP A 164 10.31 -14.98 0.89
CA TRP A 164 10.30 -15.77 2.13
C TRP A 164 9.25 -16.89 2.08
N ALA A 165 8.04 -16.55 1.63
CA ALA A 165 6.95 -17.53 1.50
C ALA A 165 7.28 -18.66 0.53
N ASN A 166 8.10 -18.42 -0.48
CA ASN A 166 8.58 -19.41 -1.44
C ASN A 166 9.88 -20.12 -1.03
N GLY A 167 10.38 -19.89 0.19
CA GLY A 167 11.56 -20.57 0.73
C GLY A 167 12.90 -19.98 0.29
N ILE A 168 12.91 -18.77 -0.30
CA ILE A 168 14.15 -18.07 -0.60
C ILE A 168 14.74 -17.58 0.73
N GLY A 169 15.93 -18.10 1.06
CA GLY A 169 16.62 -17.77 2.33
C GLY A 169 17.13 -16.33 2.37
N GLN A 170 17.24 -15.79 3.57
CA GLN A 170 17.68 -14.41 3.79
C GLN A 170 19.07 -14.14 3.20
N THR A 171 19.98 -15.11 3.27
CA THR A 171 21.34 -15.01 2.69
C THR A 171 21.32 -14.69 1.19
N VAL A 172 20.37 -15.27 0.42
CA VAL A 172 20.22 -14.97 -1.01
C VAL A 172 19.72 -13.55 -1.21
N ILE A 173 18.73 -13.14 -0.41
CA ILE A 173 18.16 -11.78 -0.47
C ILE A 173 19.25 -10.74 -0.11
N ASP A 174 20.04 -10.99 0.93
CA ASP A 174 21.13 -10.10 1.35
C ASP A 174 22.25 -10.03 0.31
N SER A 175 22.55 -11.14 -0.38
CA SER A 175 23.46 -11.13 -1.53
C SER A 175 22.94 -10.23 -2.67
N VAL A 176 21.64 -10.28 -2.96
CA VAL A 176 21.01 -9.40 -3.97
C VAL A 176 21.06 -7.94 -3.54
N LYS A 177 20.80 -7.63 -2.24
CA LYS A 177 20.93 -6.29 -1.66
C LYS A 177 22.38 -5.76 -1.78
N SER A 178 23.35 -6.60 -1.44
CA SER A 178 24.78 -6.25 -1.56
C SER A 178 25.20 -5.98 -3.01
N CYS A 179 24.69 -6.75 -3.97
CA CYS A 179 24.92 -6.49 -5.40
C CYS A 179 24.31 -5.14 -5.84
N PHE A 180 23.14 -4.77 -5.34
CA PHE A 180 22.52 -3.47 -5.58
C PHE A 180 23.35 -2.33 -5.01
N GLU A 181 23.76 -2.43 -3.74
CA GLU A 181 24.54 -1.41 -3.04
C GLU A 181 25.95 -1.21 -3.63
N SER A 182 26.61 -2.31 -4.01
CA SER A 182 27.94 -2.30 -4.63
C SER A 182 27.93 -2.12 -6.15
N GLU A 183 26.73 -2.03 -6.77
CA GLU A 183 26.52 -1.91 -8.21
C GLU A 183 27.19 -3.02 -9.03
N LYS A 184 27.26 -4.23 -8.47
CA LYS A 184 27.87 -5.40 -9.10
C LYS A 184 26.80 -6.35 -9.66
N ALA A 185 27.14 -7.03 -10.74
CA ALA A 185 26.26 -8.03 -11.34
C ALA A 185 25.94 -9.15 -10.34
N VAL A 186 24.66 -9.53 -10.31
CA VAL A 186 24.18 -10.69 -9.55
C VAL A 186 24.67 -11.97 -10.25
N PRO A 187 25.16 -12.98 -9.51
CA PRO A 187 25.53 -14.26 -10.11
C PRO A 187 24.39 -14.86 -10.94
N ASP A 188 24.69 -15.40 -12.10
CA ASP A 188 23.69 -15.83 -13.10
C ASP A 188 22.64 -16.80 -12.55
N GLY A 189 23.04 -17.74 -11.70
CA GLY A 189 22.11 -18.69 -11.07
C GLY A 189 21.09 -17.99 -10.16
N ILE A 190 21.55 -17.00 -9.35
CA ILE A 190 20.66 -16.20 -8.50
C ILE A 190 19.78 -15.29 -9.36
N HIS A 191 20.37 -14.62 -10.36
CA HIS A 191 19.64 -13.75 -11.27
C HIS A 191 18.47 -14.48 -11.94
N LYS A 192 18.70 -15.70 -12.45
CA LYS A 192 17.67 -16.53 -13.08
C LYS A 192 16.54 -16.86 -12.10
N VAL A 193 16.87 -17.33 -10.91
CA VAL A 193 15.88 -17.67 -9.87
C VAL A 193 15.06 -16.44 -9.46
N MET A 194 15.70 -15.30 -9.28
CA MET A 194 15.01 -14.06 -8.89
C MET A 194 14.08 -13.55 -9.99
N MET A 195 14.45 -13.67 -11.27
CA MET A 195 13.58 -13.35 -12.40
C MET A 195 12.36 -14.30 -12.45
N GLU A 196 12.54 -15.61 -12.23
CA GLU A 196 11.43 -16.55 -12.15
C GLU A 196 10.48 -16.23 -10.98
N MET A 197 11.01 -15.89 -9.81
CA MET A 197 10.21 -15.46 -8.65
C MET A 197 9.45 -14.18 -8.96
N LEU A 198 10.04 -13.22 -9.67
CA LEU A 198 9.37 -12.00 -10.09
C LEU A 198 8.16 -12.29 -10.98
N TYR A 199 8.31 -13.14 -11.99
CA TYR A 199 7.17 -13.51 -12.85
C TYR A 199 6.06 -14.23 -12.08
N ARG A 200 6.42 -15.09 -11.14
CA ARG A 200 5.43 -15.72 -10.23
C ARG A 200 4.72 -14.67 -9.38
N TYR A 201 5.46 -13.71 -8.82
CA TYR A 201 4.87 -12.60 -8.06
C TYR A 201 3.92 -11.76 -8.91
N VAL A 202 4.27 -11.45 -10.15
CA VAL A 202 3.42 -10.70 -11.08
C VAL A 202 2.07 -11.38 -11.31
N ILE A 203 2.02 -12.71 -11.42
CA ILE A 203 0.76 -13.43 -11.65
C ILE A 203 -0.01 -13.74 -10.37
N VAL A 204 0.68 -13.92 -9.24
CA VAL A 204 0.06 -14.30 -7.95
C VAL A 204 -0.35 -13.04 -7.16
N GLY A 205 0.47 -11.99 -7.21
CA GLY A 205 0.34 -10.84 -6.33
C GLY A 205 0.77 -11.14 -4.90
N GLY A 206 0.36 -10.25 -3.99
CA GLY A 206 0.70 -10.34 -2.57
C GLY A 206 -0.49 -10.64 -1.65
N LEU A 207 -1.71 -10.87 -2.15
CA LEU A 207 -2.85 -11.18 -1.29
C LEU A 207 -2.66 -12.53 -0.60
N PRO A 208 -2.69 -12.61 0.76
CA PRO A 208 -2.29 -13.79 1.52
C PRO A 208 -3.02 -15.08 1.11
N GLU A 209 -4.31 -14.99 0.81
CA GLU A 209 -5.11 -16.15 0.39
C GLU A 209 -4.64 -16.69 -0.97
N VAL A 210 -4.36 -15.78 -1.91
CA VAL A 210 -3.84 -16.13 -3.25
C VAL A 210 -2.45 -16.75 -3.15
N VAL A 211 -1.56 -16.14 -2.32
CA VAL A 211 -0.22 -16.67 -2.07
C VAL A 211 -0.29 -18.07 -1.45
N ASN A 212 -1.13 -18.29 -0.45
CA ASN A 212 -1.32 -19.61 0.17
C ASN A 212 -1.87 -20.64 -0.83
N CYS A 213 -2.83 -20.26 -1.68
CA CYS A 213 -3.33 -21.12 -2.76
C CYS A 213 -2.19 -21.51 -3.71
N PHE A 214 -1.37 -20.53 -4.14
CA PHE A 214 -0.22 -20.78 -4.99
C PHE A 214 0.79 -21.74 -4.33
N LEU A 215 1.14 -21.50 -3.06
CA LEU A 215 2.11 -22.36 -2.36
C LEU A 215 1.64 -23.81 -2.23
N LYS A 216 0.32 -24.03 -2.05
CA LYS A 216 -0.27 -25.36 -1.89
C LYS A 216 -0.47 -26.10 -3.21
N THR A 217 -0.91 -25.40 -4.26
CA THR A 217 -1.44 -26.04 -5.46
C THR A 217 -0.57 -25.86 -6.69
N ARG A 218 0.19 -24.77 -6.78
CA ARG A 218 0.93 -24.34 -8.00
C ARG A 218 0.04 -24.27 -9.25
N ASN A 219 -1.27 -24.16 -9.06
CA ASN A 219 -2.28 -24.20 -10.13
C ASN A 219 -2.74 -22.77 -10.48
N ILE A 220 -2.39 -22.33 -11.69
CA ILE A 220 -2.70 -20.97 -12.20
C ILE A 220 -4.21 -20.75 -12.32
N GLU A 221 -4.97 -21.78 -12.72
CA GLU A 221 -6.42 -21.66 -12.90
C GLU A 221 -7.13 -21.40 -11.56
N LEU A 222 -6.72 -22.10 -10.50
CA LEU A 222 -7.26 -21.87 -9.15
C LEU A 222 -6.91 -20.48 -8.64
N ILE A 223 -5.69 -20.00 -8.89
CA ILE A 223 -5.25 -18.65 -8.55
C ILE A 223 -6.11 -17.62 -9.27
N TYR A 224 -6.30 -17.76 -10.58
CA TYR A 224 -7.12 -16.86 -11.37
C TYR A 224 -8.56 -16.81 -10.86
N LYS A 225 -9.19 -17.96 -10.61
CA LYS A 225 -10.55 -18.02 -10.05
C LYS A 225 -10.66 -17.30 -8.72
N LEU A 226 -9.67 -17.51 -7.83
CA LEU A 226 -9.64 -16.85 -6.53
C LEU A 226 -9.48 -15.32 -6.66
N GLN A 227 -8.57 -14.87 -7.52
CA GLN A 227 -8.39 -13.42 -7.79
C GLN A 227 -9.66 -12.80 -8.40
N ARG A 228 -10.37 -13.50 -9.30
CA ARG A 228 -11.64 -13.02 -9.85
C ARG A 228 -12.74 -12.91 -8.80
N ASN A 229 -12.79 -13.85 -7.85
CA ASN A 229 -13.71 -13.76 -6.71
C ASN A 229 -13.40 -12.57 -5.80
N LEU A 230 -12.10 -12.27 -5.58
CA LEU A 230 -11.68 -11.09 -4.83
C LEU A 230 -12.07 -9.79 -5.53
N ILE A 231 -11.90 -9.72 -6.86
CA ILE A 231 -12.34 -8.58 -7.67
C ILE A 231 -13.86 -8.38 -7.54
N ALA A 232 -14.65 -9.45 -7.67
CA ALA A 232 -16.10 -9.39 -7.49
C ALA A 232 -16.48 -8.89 -6.08
N GLY A 233 -15.77 -9.34 -5.04
CA GLY A 233 -15.94 -8.85 -3.67
C GLY A 233 -15.62 -7.35 -3.52
N TYR A 234 -14.60 -6.83 -4.20
CA TYR A 234 -14.35 -5.38 -4.24
C TYR A 234 -15.46 -4.61 -4.94
N GLU A 235 -15.99 -5.15 -6.04
CA GLU A 235 -17.13 -4.54 -6.75
C GLU A 235 -18.40 -4.52 -5.89
N GLU A 236 -18.66 -5.57 -5.10
CA GLU A 236 -19.76 -5.61 -4.12
C GLU A 236 -19.56 -4.55 -3.03
N ASP A 237 -18.36 -4.35 -2.53
CA ASP A 237 -18.06 -3.30 -1.56
C ASP A 237 -18.30 -1.91 -2.12
N MET A 238 -17.94 -1.65 -3.39
CA MET A 238 -18.24 -0.38 -4.07
C MET A 238 -19.73 -0.10 -4.10
N VAL A 239 -20.55 -1.14 -4.30
CA VAL A 239 -22.02 -1.01 -4.31
C VAL A 239 -22.57 -0.84 -2.90
N LYS A 240 -22.01 -1.52 -1.90
CA LYS A 240 -22.51 -1.51 -0.52
C LYS A 240 -22.21 -0.21 0.22
N TYR A 241 -21.01 0.33 0.05
CA TYR A 241 -20.46 1.39 0.91
C TYR A 241 -20.34 2.76 0.27
N ALA A 242 -20.47 2.87 -1.03
CA ALA A 242 -20.56 4.17 -1.70
C ALA A 242 -21.96 4.79 -1.59
N GLU A 243 -22.05 6.10 -1.73
CA GLU A 243 -23.33 6.80 -1.88
C GLU A 243 -24.02 6.36 -3.19
N ASP A 244 -25.35 6.27 -3.20
CA ASP A 244 -26.11 5.70 -4.33
C ASP A 244 -25.79 6.38 -5.68
N ALA A 245 -25.54 7.68 -5.68
CA ALA A 245 -25.17 8.44 -6.87
C ALA A 245 -23.77 8.11 -7.43
N ASP A 246 -22.85 7.65 -6.56
CA ASP A 246 -21.45 7.43 -6.91
C ASP A 246 -21.14 5.98 -7.28
N LYS A 247 -21.97 5.03 -6.87
CA LYS A 247 -21.77 3.59 -7.08
C LYS A 247 -21.41 3.20 -8.52
N PRO A 248 -22.19 3.61 -9.56
CA PRO A 248 -21.87 3.28 -10.94
C PRO A 248 -20.52 3.87 -11.39
N ASN A 249 -20.24 5.11 -10.97
CA ASN A 249 -19.04 5.82 -11.36
C ASN A 249 -17.77 5.19 -10.77
N ILE A 250 -17.81 4.70 -9.51
CA ILE A 250 -16.70 4.04 -8.85
C ILE A 250 -16.35 2.74 -9.57
N ARG A 251 -17.37 1.94 -9.90
CA ARG A 251 -17.20 0.68 -10.63
C ARG A 251 -16.66 0.94 -12.05
N GLU A 252 -17.24 1.89 -12.80
CA GLU A 252 -16.77 2.28 -14.14
C GLU A 252 -15.29 2.72 -14.09
N CYS A 253 -14.87 3.50 -13.08
CA CYS A 253 -13.49 3.89 -12.87
C CYS A 253 -12.59 2.68 -12.66
N PHE A 254 -12.96 1.75 -11.77
CA PHE A 254 -12.19 0.55 -11.46
C PHE A 254 -12.02 -0.33 -12.70
N GLU A 255 -13.11 -0.65 -13.40
CA GLU A 255 -13.10 -1.45 -14.63
C GLU A 255 -12.28 -0.80 -15.78
N SER A 256 -12.11 0.53 -15.75
CA SER A 256 -11.34 1.24 -16.77
C SER A 256 -9.82 1.11 -16.61
N ILE A 257 -9.30 0.72 -15.43
CA ILE A 257 -7.86 0.72 -15.11
C ILE A 257 -7.01 0.00 -16.15
N PRO A 258 -7.33 -1.25 -16.58
CA PRO A 258 -6.56 -1.91 -17.61
C PRO A 258 -6.48 -1.12 -18.91
N LYS A 259 -7.59 -0.48 -19.33
CA LYS A 259 -7.63 0.34 -20.55
C LYS A 259 -6.83 1.64 -20.41
N GLN A 260 -6.80 2.23 -19.21
CA GLN A 260 -5.98 3.43 -18.93
C GLN A 260 -4.49 3.10 -19.08
N LEU A 261 -4.05 1.98 -18.51
CA LEU A 261 -2.66 1.54 -18.52
C LEU A 261 -2.19 1.00 -19.89
N ALA A 262 -3.11 0.53 -20.74
CA ALA A 262 -2.81 0.07 -22.09
C ALA A 262 -2.43 1.20 -23.07
N LYS A 263 -2.75 2.45 -22.73
CA LYS A 263 -2.48 3.60 -23.62
C LYS A 263 -1.03 4.00 -23.60
N GLU A 264 -0.58 4.62 -24.70
CA GLU A 264 0.74 5.23 -24.79
C GLU A 264 0.88 6.35 -23.75
N ASN A 265 -0.08 7.27 -23.71
CA ASN A 265 -0.19 8.25 -22.63
C ASN A 265 -1.07 7.68 -21.51
N LYS A 266 -0.45 7.26 -20.41
CA LYS A 266 -1.09 6.62 -19.26
C LYS A 266 -1.71 7.60 -18.25
N LYS A 267 -1.67 8.92 -18.51
CA LYS A 267 -2.46 9.90 -17.75
C LYS A 267 -3.92 9.46 -17.70
N PHE A 268 -4.52 9.47 -16.52
CA PHE A 268 -5.91 9.07 -16.34
C PHE A 268 -6.84 9.97 -17.17
N GLN A 269 -7.63 9.36 -18.03
CA GLN A 269 -8.55 10.06 -18.93
C GLN A 269 -9.97 9.69 -18.59
N TYR A 270 -10.77 10.64 -18.14
CA TYR A 270 -12.18 10.43 -17.80
C TYR A 270 -13.03 9.99 -18.99
N SER A 271 -12.63 10.39 -20.20
CA SER A 271 -13.28 9.95 -21.46
C SER A 271 -13.07 8.46 -21.78
N VAL A 272 -12.08 7.80 -21.14
CA VAL A 272 -11.86 6.34 -21.26
C VAL A 272 -12.79 5.58 -20.32
N VAL A 273 -13.16 6.18 -19.19
CA VAL A 273 -14.18 5.62 -18.31
C VAL A 273 -15.50 5.60 -19.06
N LYS A 274 -15.93 6.76 -19.59
CA LYS A 274 -17.16 6.90 -20.38
C LYS A 274 -17.02 8.02 -21.39
N LYS A 275 -17.54 7.82 -22.60
CA LYS A 275 -17.52 8.86 -23.64
C LYS A 275 -18.17 10.14 -23.11
N GLY A 276 -17.43 11.25 -23.14
CA GLY A 276 -17.88 12.54 -22.60
C GLY A 276 -17.70 12.70 -21.08
N GLY A 277 -17.09 11.72 -20.38
CA GLY A 277 -16.80 11.78 -18.95
C GLY A 277 -15.89 12.97 -18.59
N ARG A 278 -16.20 13.63 -17.47
CA ARG A 278 -15.48 14.82 -16.97
C ARG A 278 -14.96 14.59 -15.56
N SER A 279 -13.90 15.34 -15.18
CA SER A 279 -13.28 15.25 -13.84
C SER A 279 -14.29 15.43 -12.71
N ALA A 280 -15.16 16.43 -12.79
CA ALA A 280 -16.16 16.70 -11.76
C ALA A 280 -17.10 15.50 -11.45
N GLN A 281 -17.27 14.59 -12.41
CA GLN A 281 -18.12 13.40 -12.24
C GLN A 281 -17.39 12.24 -11.57
N TYR A 282 -16.07 12.08 -11.80
CA TYR A 282 -15.34 10.84 -11.45
C TYR A 282 -14.22 11.03 -10.42
N ILE A 283 -13.82 12.28 -10.10
CA ILE A 283 -12.71 12.51 -9.15
C ILE A 283 -13.02 11.96 -7.75
N GLY A 284 -14.26 12.07 -7.31
CA GLY A 284 -14.73 11.47 -6.05
C GLY A 284 -14.63 9.95 -6.06
N SER A 285 -14.94 9.33 -7.20
CA SER A 285 -14.83 7.88 -7.39
C SER A 285 -13.39 7.38 -7.34
N ILE A 286 -12.45 8.12 -7.95
CA ILE A 286 -11.03 7.82 -7.87
C ILE A 286 -10.52 7.98 -6.43
N GLN A 287 -10.94 9.03 -5.72
CA GLN A 287 -10.60 9.22 -4.32
C GLN A 287 -11.12 8.07 -3.46
N TRP A 288 -12.36 7.63 -3.68
CA TRP A 288 -12.95 6.50 -2.98
C TRP A 288 -12.12 5.21 -3.15
N LEU A 289 -11.73 4.89 -4.40
CA LEU A 289 -10.89 3.72 -4.71
C LEU A 289 -9.51 3.78 -4.05
N GLU A 290 -8.91 4.98 -3.96
CA GLU A 290 -7.63 5.20 -3.29
C GLU A 290 -7.76 5.08 -1.77
N ASP A 291 -8.79 5.66 -1.17
CA ASP A 291 -9.09 5.58 0.27
C ASP A 291 -9.41 4.13 0.70
N ALA A 292 -10.07 3.36 -0.17
CA ALA A 292 -10.29 1.92 0.01
C ALA A 292 -8.99 1.09 -0.16
N GLY A 293 -7.91 1.71 -0.60
CA GLY A 293 -6.62 1.06 -0.80
C GLY A 293 -6.53 0.18 -2.04
N ILE A 294 -7.51 0.24 -2.95
CA ILE A 294 -7.58 -0.59 -4.16
C ILE A 294 -6.61 -0.08 -5.22
N ILE A 295 -6.48 1.24 -5.30
CA ILE A 295 -5.60 1.92 -6.26
C ILE A 295 -4.63 2.88 -5.57
N ARG A 296 -3.65 3.35 -6.34
CA ARG A 296 -2.76 4.46 -6.00
C ARG A 296 -2.64 5.42 -7.17
N ARG A 297 -2.68 6.72 -6.87
CA ARG A 297 -2.41 7.77 -7.87
C ARG A 297 -0.92 8.07 -7.91
N CYS A 298 -0.40 8.18 -9.14
CA CYS A 298 0.94 8.66 -9.43
C CYS A 298 0.82 10.04 -10.06
N TYR A 299 1.27 11.08 -9.37
CA TYR A 299 1.05 12.46 -9.79
C TYR A 299 2.13 12.96 -10.75
N ASN A 300 1.73 13.70 -11.79
CA ASN A 300 2.69 14.46 -12.59
C ASN A 300 3.32 15.58 -11.75
N THR A 301 4.59 15.87 -12.01
CA THR A 301 5.27 16.99 -11.37
C THR A 301 5.55 18.10 -12.37
N GLN A 302 5.59 19.34 -11.90
CA GLN A 302 5.93 20.52 -12.72
C GLN A 302 7.41 20.53 -13.07
N THR A 303 8.24 20.10 -12.12
CA THR A 303 9.71 20.05 -12.24
C THR A 303 10.21 18.68 -11.73
N THR A 304 11.48 18.41 -11.96
CA THR A 304 12.18 17.23 -11.48
C THR A 304 12.97 17.50 -10.19
N GLU A 305 12.55 18.51 -9.43
CA GLU A 305 13.23 18.98 -8.22
C GLU A 305 12.53 18.48 -6.95
N LEU A 306 13.30 18.40 -5.86
CA LEU A 306 12.75 18.14 -4.53
C LEU A 306 12.25 19.46 -3.90
N PRO A 307 11.17 19.44 -3.09
CA PRO A 307 10.37 18.27 -2.73
C PRO A 307 9.35 17.90 -3.82
N LEU A 308 9.26 16.62 -4.20
CA LEU A 308 8.35 16.15 -5.27
C LEU A 308 6.88 16.47 -4.97
N GLU A 309 6.48 16.36 -3.70
CA GLU A 309 5.10 16.66 -3.28
C GLU A 309 4.71 18.13 -3.52
N GLY A 310 5.63 19.05 -3.29
CA GLY A 310 5.41 20.49 -3.54
C GLY A 310 5.24 20.81 -5.01
N ASN A 311 5.79 19.99 -5.90
CA ASN A 311 5.74 20.16 -7.34
C ASN A 311 4.63 19.33 -8.01
N ALA A 312 3.83 18.57 -7.25
CA ALA A 312 2.82 17.68 -7.78
C ALA A 312 1.60 18.41 -8.36
N ILE A 313 1.20 18.04 -9.56
CA ILE A 313 -0.01 18.54 -10.23
C ILE A 313 -1.17 17.59 -9.89
N LYS A 314 -2.03 18.01 -8.97
CA LYS A 314 -3.09 17.15 -8.41
C LYS A 314 -4.11 16.64 -9.44
N ASP A 315 -4.38 17.40 -10.50
CA ASP A 315 -5.34 17.07 -11.54
C ASP A 315 -4.73 16.26 -12.69
N CYS A 316 -3.44 15.92 -12.60
CA CYS A 316 -2.71 15.19 -13.61
C CYS A 316 -2.02 13.98 -12.98
N PHE A 317 -2.61 12.80 -13.14
CA PHE A 317 -2.12 11.57 -12.50
C PHE A 317 -2.33 10.34 -13.38
N LYS A 318 -1.52 9.31 -13.13
CA LYS A 318 -1.74 7.92 -13.55
C LYS A 318 -2.37 7.15 -12.40
N VAL A 319 -3.02 6.01 -12.69
CA VAL A 319 -3.64 5.15 -11.67
C VAL A 319 -3.06 3.75 -11.79
N TYR A 320 -2.59 3.20 -10.67
CA TYR A 320 -2.09 1.83 -10.56
C TYR A 320 -2.89 1.05 -9.50
N THR A 321 -3.02 -0.27 -9.67
CA THR A 321 -3.58 -1.14 -8.63
C THR A 321 -2.59 -1.34 -7.50
N THR A 322 -3.08 -1.48 -6.28
CA THR A 322 -2.23 -1.72 -5.08
C THR A 322 -1.63 -3.12 -5.05
N ASP A 323 -2.20 -4.07 -5.81
CA ASP A 323 -1.69 -5.42 -5.96
C ASP A 323 -1.58 -5.78 -7.44
N ILE A 324 -0.37 -6.20 -7.85
CA ILE A 324 -0.09 -6.51 -9.26
C ILE A 324 -0.88 -7.72 -9.76
N GLY A 325 -1.13 -8.71 -8.89
CA GLY A 325 -1.90 -9.91 -9.23
C GLY A 325 -3.36 -9.57 -9.57
N ILE A 326 -3.93 -8.57 -8.90
CA ILE A 326 -5.28 -8.05 -9.21
C ILE A 326 -5.30 -7.41 -10.61
N LEU A 327 -4.31 -6.60 -10.97
CA LEU A 327 -4.24 -6.04 -12.33
C LEU A 327 -4.21 -7.16 -13.37
N VAL A 328 -3.35 -8.17 -13.18
CA VAL A 328 -3.22 -9.29 -14.12
C VAL A 328 -4.53 -10.09 -14.22
N ALA A 329 -5.25 -10.27 -13.11
CA ALA A 329 -6.54 -10.94 -13.10
C ALA A 329 -7.69 -10.11 -13.74
N MET A 330 -7.54 -8.79 -13.86
CA MET A 330 -8.48 -7.93 -14.60
C MET A 330 -8.31 -8.02 -16.12
N LEU A 331 -7.19 -8.61 -16.59
CA LEU A 331 -6.94 -8.83 -18.02
C LEU A 331 -7.63 -10.11 -18.53
N ASP A 332 -7.45 -10.39 -19.81
CA ASP A 332 -8.06 -11.56 -20.48
C ASP A 332 -7.61 -12.88 -19.83
N TYR A 333 -8.52 -13.87 -19.85
CA TYR A 333 -8.21 -15.22 -19.41
C TYR A 333 -7.03 -15.78 -20.22
N GLY A 334 -6.05 -16.37 -19.52
CA GLY A 334 -4.83 -16.90 -20.11
C GLY A 334 -3.62 -15.95 -20.02
N THR A 335 -3.82 -14.66 -19.69
CA THR A 335 -2.71 -13.70 -19.54
C THR A 335 -1.63 -14.18 -18.58
N GLN A 336 -1.98 -14.88 -17.49
CA GLN A 336 -1.01 -15.46 -16.55
C GLN A 336 -0.08 -16.47 -17.22
N ALA A 337 -0.63 -17.32 -18.10
CA ALA A 337 0.17 -18.29 -18.86
C ALA A 337 1.07 -17.61 -19.88
N ASP A 338 0.61 -16.53 -20.50
CA ASP A 338 1.41 -15.75 -21.46
C ASP A 338 2.56 -15.02 -20.75
N ILE A 339 2.35 -14.53 -19.53
CA ILE A 339 3.40 -13.94 -18.69
C ILE A 339 4.51 -14.96 -18.45
N LEU A 340 4.17 -16.18 -18.03
CA LEU A 340 5.16 -17.23 -17.75
C LEU A 340 5.92 -17.68 -19.00
N LYS A 341 5.27 -17.67 -20.16
CA LYS A 341 5.90 -18.00 -21.45
C LYS A 341 6.70 -16.83 -22.06
N GLY A 342 6.64 -15.65 -21.46
CA GLY A 342 7.28 -14.44 -21.98
C GLY A 342 6.58 -13.79 -23.17
N ASN A 343 5.34 -14.20 -23.49
CA ASN A 343 4.60 -13.82 -24.70
C ASN A 343 3.81 -12.51 -24.60
N LEU A 344 3.95 -11.75 -23.52
CA LEU A 344 3.27 -10.44 -23.33
C LEU A 344 3.84 -9.35 -24.24
N LEU A 345 3.39 -9.28 -25.49
CA LEU A 345 3.98 -8.36 -26.45
C LEU A 345 3.52 -6.89 -26.28
N GLY A 346 2.24 -6.65 -26.09
CA GLY A 346 1.67 -5.28 -26.09
C GLY A 346 1.49 -4.65 -24.70
N TYR A 347 1.16 -5.45 -23.69
CA TYR A 347 0.77 -4.96 -22.34
C TYR A 347 1.91 -5.04 -21.30
N LYS A 348 3.08 -5.55 -21.69
CA LYS A 348 4.23 -5.80 -20.81
C LYS A 348 4.72 -4.54 -20.09
N GLY A 349 4.73 -3.40 -20.77
CA GLY A 349 5.10 -2.11 -20.19
C GLY A 349 4.17 -1.69 -19.04
N ALA A 350 2.85 -1.83 -19.25
CA ALA A 350 1.84 -1.49 -18.26
C ALA A 350 1.96 -2.35 -16.99
N ILE A 351 2.17 -3.66 -17.15
CA ILE A 351 2.37 -4.60 -16.04
C ILE A 351 3.63 -4.23 -15.24
N PHE A 352 4.74 -3.94 -15.89
CA PHE A 352 5.99 -3.65 -15.20
C PHE A 352 6.01 -2.26 -14.55
N GLU A 353 5.31 -1.27 -15.12
CA GLU A 353 5.10 0.00 -14.44
C GLU A 353 4.21 -0.17 -13.19
N ASN A 354 3.11 -0.94 -13.30
CA ASN A 354 2.30 -1.22 -12.12
C ASN A 354 3.06 -2.02 -11.06
N LEU A 355 3.93 -2.96 -11.47
CA LEU A 355 4.81 -3.68 -10.55
C LEU A 355 5.76 -2.72 -9.82
N MET A 356 6.33 -1.74 -10.53
CA MET A 356 7.19 -0.74 -9.88
C MET A 356 6.39 0.16 -8.94
N ALA A 357 5.18 0.57 -9.33
CA ALA A 357 4.26 1.30 -8.45
C ALA A 357 3.92 0.49 -7.19
N ASP A 358 3.66 -0.83 -7.32
CA ASP A 358 3.45 -1.76 -6.21
C ASP A 358 4.65 -1.77 -5.24
N PHE A 359 5.88 -1.88 -5.75
CA PHE A 359 7.10 -1.85 -4.95
C PHE A 359 7.28 -0.52 -4.20
N LEU A 360 7.13 0.60 -4.89
CA LEU A 360 7.29 1.93 -4.29
C LEU A 360 6.23 2.19 -3.21
N CYS A 361 4.97 1.84 -3.46
CA CYS A 361 3.90 2.00 -2.48
C CYS A 361 4.12 1.14 -1.24
N LYS A 362 4.50 -0.12 -1.40
CA LYS A 362 4.75 -1.05 -0.27
C LYS A 362 6.00 -0.69 0.53
N SER A 363 6.89 0.14 -0.03
CA SER A 363 7.99 0.78 0.71
C SER A 363 7.61 2.12 1.36
N GLY A 364 6.33 2.52 1.28
CA GLY A 364 5.80 3.75 1.89
C GLY A 364 5.99 5.02 1.07
N GLN A 365 6.42 4.90 -0.19
CA GLN A 365 6.65 6.06 -1.05
C GLN A 365 5.36 6.53 -1.74
N LYS A 366 5.18 7.84 -1.85
CA LYS A 366 4.21 8.43 -2.76
C LYS A 366 4.74 8.36 -4.20
N LEU A 367 3.83 8.20 -5.16
CA LEU A 367 4.19 8.01 -6.56
C LEU A 367 4.18 9.33 -7.32
N TYR A 368 5.25 9.59 -8.07
CA TYR A 368 5.38 10.74 -8.95
C TYR A 368 5.96 10.31 -10.29
N TYR A 369 5.54 10.99 -11.36
CA TYR A 369 6.10 10.87 -12.71
C TYR A 369 6.34 12.26 -13.30
N PHE A 370 7.01 12.32 -14.43
CA PHE A 370 7.24 13.58 -15.13
C PHE A 370 6.84 13.48 -16.59
N HIS A 371 5.97 14.37 -17.01
CA HIS A 371 5.54 14.47 -18.39
C HIS A 371 5.38 15.93 -18.79
N LYS A 372 5.91 16.27 -19.98
CA LYS A 372 5.71 17.57 -20.64
C LYS A 372 4.93 17.41 -21.94
N ASP A 373 4.19 18.42 -22.34
CA ASP A 373 3.44 18.47 -23.60
C ASP A 373 4.33 18.29 -24.83
N SER A 374 5.64 18.53 -24.72
CA SER A 374 6.65 18.24 -25.74
C SER A 374 6.90 16.75 -26.00
N GLY A 375 6.20 15.86 -25.28
CA GLY A 375 6.36 14.41 -25.39
C GLY A 375 7.48 13.80 -24.54
N LEU A 376 8.13 14.60 -23.68
CA LEU A 376 9.10 14.08 -22.72
C LEU A 376 8.34 13.41 -21.58
N GLU A 377 8.53 12.09 -21.39
CA GLU A 377 7.91 11.32 -20.32
C GLU A 377 8.95 10.46 -19.60
N LEU A 378 8.87 10.42 -18.26
CA LEU A 378 9.66 9.58 -17.36
C LEU A 378 8.67 8.79 -16.51
N ASP A 379 8.89 7.48 -16.35
CA ASP A 379 7.92 6.60 -15.72
C ASP A 379 7.70 6.94 -14.25
N PHE A 380 8.79 7.15 -13.48
CA PHE A 380 8.71 7.60 -12.09
C PHE A 380 9.85 8.56 -11.71
N LEU A 381 9.55 9.40 -10.72
CA LEU A 381 10.51 10.17 -9.96
C LEU A 381 10.49 9.71 -8.51
N VAL A 382 11.65 9.49 -7.93
CA VAL A 382 11.79 9.11 -6.51
C VAL A 382 12.83 9.98 -5.82
N ARG A 383 12.67 10.16 -4.52
CA ARG A 383 13.75 10.65 -3.68
C ARG A 383 14.61 9.44 -3.27
N LEU A 384 15.91 9.50 -3.52
CA LEU A 384 16.87 8.48 -3.13
C LEU A 384 18.18 9.14 -2.68
N LYS A 385 18.62 8.85 -1.47
CA LYS A 385 19.83 9.45 -0.85
C LYS A 385 19.81 10.98 -0.88
N GLY A 386 18.63 11.57 -0.67
CA GLY A 386 18.44 13.04 -0.65
C GLY A 386 18.39 13.71 -2.01
N GLU A 387 18.46 12.97 -3.11
CA GLU A 387 18.40 13.49 -4.48
C GLU A 387 17.15 13.03 -5.22
N CYS A 388 16.72 13.78 -6.26
CA CYS A 388 15.71 13.32 -7.19
C CYS A 388 16.35 12.36 -8.19
N VAL A 389 15.85 11.14 -8.29
CA VAL A 389 16.33 10.09 -9.19
C VAL A 389 15.22 9.70 -10.15
N LEU A 390 15.56 9.58 -11.43
CA LEU A 390 14.65 9.12 -12.47
C LEU A 390 14.60 7.59 -12.48
N LEU A 391 13.39 7.03 -12.58
CA LEU A 391 13.22 5.60 -12.86
C LEU A 391 12.57 5.43 -14.23
N GLU A 392 13.15 4.55 -15.02
CA GLU A 392 12.65 4.17 -16.35
C GLU A 392 12.52 2.65 -16.44
N ILE A 393 11.32 2.18 -16.74
CA ILE A 393 11.03 0.76 -16.84
C ILE A 393 11.06 0.33 -18.32
N LYS A 394 11.89 -0.67 -18.64
CA LYS A 394 11.99 -1.21 -19.98
C LYS A 394 11.52 -2.66 -20.07
N ALA A 395 10.44 -2.86 -20.79
CA ALA A 395 9.91 -4.19 -21.08
C ALA A 395 10.81 -5.01 -22.04
N LYS A 396 11.60 -4.31 -22.85
CA LYS A 396 12.58 -4.88 -23.81
C LYS A 396 13.88 -4.08 -23.77
N SER A 397 14.95 -4.63 -24.34
CA SER A 397 16.17 -3.87 -24.57
C SER A 397 15.87 -2.63 -25.45
N GLY A 398 16.29 -1.45 -25.03
CA GLY A 398 16.02 -0.22 -25.76
C GLY A 398 16.70 0.99 -25.13
N LYS A 399 16.85 2.06 -25.92
CA LYS A 399 17.38 3.34 -25.45
C LYS A 399 16.30 4.10 -24.65
N ALA A 400 16.66 4.62 -23.49
CA ALA A 400 15.82 5.50 -22.68
C ALA A 400 15.98 6.95 -23.14
N LYS A 401 15.35 7.32 -24.27
CA LYS A 401 15.55 8.63 -24.91
C LYS A 401 15.22 9.80 -23.96
N SER A 402 14.06 9.77 -23.31
CA SER A 402 13.62 10.82 -22.37
C SER A 402 14.60 10.97 -21.21
N MET A 403 14.98 9.87 -20.57
CA MET A 403 15.98 9.84 -19.51
C MET A 403 17.33 10.43 -19.96
N THR A 404 17.83 10.01 -21.14
CA THR A 404 19.07 10.53 -21.71
C THR A 404 18.96 12.03 -21.99
N THR A 405 17.82 12.52 -22.47
CA THR A 405 17.58 13.93 -22.71
C THR A 405 17.65 14.73 -21.42
N VAL A 406 17.02 14.25 -20.35
CA VAL A 406 17.04 14.92 -19.04
C VAL A 406 18.45 14.95 -18.46
N LEU A 407 19.18 13.83 -18.48
CA LEU A 407 20.55 13.76 -17.95
C LEU A 407 21.56 14.60 -18.73
N LYS A 408 21.33 14.84 -20.02
CA LYS A 408 22.16 15.76 -20.83
C LYS A 408 21.91 17.24 -20.51
N ASN A 409 20.75 17.58 -19.96
CA ASN A 409 20.35 18.95 -19.64
C ASN A 409 20.21 19.13 -18.12
N LYS A 410 21.25 18.73 -17.36
CA LYS A 410 21.26 18.75 -15.87
C LYS A 410 20.96 20.14 -15.30
N ASP A 411 21.41 21.20 -15.94
CA ASP A 411 21.17 22.59 -15.51
C ASP A 411 19.70 23.01 -15.61
N VAL A 412 18.91 22.32 -16.46
CA VAL A 412 17.47 22.60 -16.64
C VAL A 412 16.61 21.70 -15.73
N TYR A 413 17.02 20.44 -15.53
CA TYR A 413 16.22 19.45 -14.84
C TYR A 413 16.71 19.13 -13.43
N HIS A 414 17.90 19.61 -13.05
CA HIS A 414 18.52 19.43 -11.73
C HIS A 414 18.60 17.95 -11.26
N VAL A 415 18.70 17.04 -12.22
CA VAL A 415 18.79 15.57 -11.98
C VAL A 415 20.19 15.09 -12.31
N LYS A 416 20.82 14.38 -11.37
CA LYS A 416 22.19 13.90 -11.50
C LYS A 416 22.31 12.43 -11.92
N SER A 417 21.30 11.61 -11.57
CA SER A 417 21.37 10.17 -11.76
C SER A 417 20.01 9.57 -12.13
N ALA A 418 20.04 8.40 -12.74
CA ALA A 418 18.87 7.67 -13.12
C ALA A 418 19.06 6.16 -12.93
N ILE A 419 17.96 5.46 -12.70
CA ILE A 419 17.91 4.00 -12.61
C ILE A 419 17.05 3.48 -13.76
N LYS A 420 17.60 2.57 -14.53
CA LYS A 420 16.92 1.87 -15.62
C LYS A 420 16.64 0.44 -15.18
N LEU A 421 15.36 0.07 -15.11
CA LEU A 421 14.91 -1.27 -14.71
C LEU A 421 14.51 -2.10 -15.94
N GLY A 422 14.93 -3.35 -15.98
CA GLY A 422 14.58 -4.24 -17.08
C GLY A 422 14.97 -5.69 -16.86
N GLN A 423 15.04 -6.44 -17.94
CA GLN A 423 15.48 -7.85 -17.94
C GLN A 423 17.03 -7.96 -18.03
N TYR A 424 17.73 -7.02 -17.42
CA TYR A 424 19.19 -6.94 -17.42
C TYR A 424 19.74 -7.39 -16.08
N ASN A 425 21.05 -7.61 -16.00
CA ASN A 425 21.75 -7.67 -14.74
C ASN A 425 22.20 -6.26 -14.31
N VAL A 426 22.78 -6.14 -13.12
CA VAL A 426 23.28 -4.85 -12.60
C VAL A 426 24.47 -4.39 -13.46
N GLY A 427 24.46 -3.10 -13.80
CA GLY A 427 25.54 -2.44 -14.53
C GLY A 427 25.37 -0.92 -14.51
N ARG A 428 26.45 -0.18 -14.74
CA ARG A 428 26.44 1.29 -14.76
C ARG A 428 27.02 1.80 -16.08
N ASP A 429 26.36 2.80 -16.65
CA ASP A 429 26.83 3.55 -17.80
C ASP A 429 26.70 5.04 -17.49
N GLY A 430 27.79 5.67 -17.10
CA GLY A 430 27.81 7.05 -16.64
C GLY A 430 26.86 7.28 -15.44
N ASP A 431 25.89 8.16 -15.63
CA ASP A 431 24.90 8.52 -14.60
C ASP A 431 23.71 7.57 -14.53
N ILE A 432 23.69 6.52 -15.35
CA ILE A 432 22.59 5.54 -15.41
C ILE A 432 23.01 4.23 -14.75
N LEU A 433 22.37 3.90 -13.65
CA LEU A 433 22.45 2.58 -13.05
C LEU A 433 21.39 1.69 -13.69
N THR A 434 21.79 0.59 -14.29
CA THR A 434 20.87 -0.45 -14.80
C THR A 434 20.73 -1.54 -13.76
N ILE A 435 19.51 -1.93 -13.44
CA ILE A 435 19.23 -3.00 -12.49
C ILE A 435 18.13 -3.94 -13.02
N PRO A 436 18.12 -5.21 -12.61
CA PRO A 436 17.02 -6.10 -12.94
C PRO A 436 15.72 -5.68 -12.26
N LEU A 437 14.58 -5.94 -12.90
CA LEU A 437 13.25 -5.57 -12.41
C LEU A 437 12.98 -6.03 -10.98
N TYR A 438 13.46 -7.22 -10.60
CA TYR A 438 13.27 -7.74 -9.25
C TYR A 438 13.99 -6.91 -8.16
N MET A 439 14.94 -6.08 -8.51
CA MET A 439 15.58 -5.16 -7.54
C MET A 439 14.77 -3.89 -7.30
N GLY A 440 13.65 -3.68 -8.01
CA GLY A 440 12.80 -2.51 -7.81
C GLY A 440 12.34 -2.31 -6.36
N PHE A 441 12.16 -3.39 -5.58
CA PHE A 441 11.81 -3.31 -4.16
C PHE A 441 12.92 -2.73 -3.25
N LEU A 442 14.15 -2.62 -3.77
CA LEU A 442 15.30 -2.00 -3.07
C LEU A 442 15.40 -0.49 -3.31
N VAL A 443 14.64 0.04 -4.27
CA VAL A 443 14.61 1.48 -4.58
C VAL A 443 13.76 2.19 -3.53
N ASN A 444 14.34 2.41 -2.37
CA ASN A 444 13.71 3.17 -1.28
C ASN A 444 14.74 4.07 -0.60
N ASP A 445 14.26 5.21 -0.12
CA ASP A 445 15.06 6.12 0.71
C ASP A 445 14.78 5.77 2.17
N LYS A 446 15.65 4.97 2.78
CA LYS A 446 15.64 4.87 4.23
C LYS A 446 16.25 6.18 4.75
N LEU A 447 15.48 6.96 5.50
CA LEU A 447 16.05 8.03 6.30
C LEU A 447 17.13 7.37 7.16
N ALA A 448 18.39 7.68 6.87
CA ALA A 448 19.48 7.37 7.81
C ALA A 448 19.08 8.01 9.16
N ASP A 449 19.48 7.40 10.26
CA ASP A 449 19.29 7.95 11.61
C ASP A 449 19.98 9.32 11.67
N VAL A 450 19.29 10.35 11.20
CA VAL A 450 19.75 11.73 11.32
C VAL A 450 19.45 12.15 12.75
N ILE A 451 20.44 12.00 13.62
CA ILE A 451 20.39 12.54 14.97
C ILE A 451 20.52 14.05 14.83
N ILE A 452 19.48 14.78 15.23
CA ILE A 452 19.56 16.24 15.40
C ILE A 452 20.46 16.46 16.62
N PRO A 453 21.64 17.09 16.46
CA PRO A 453 22.50 17.35 17.60
C PRO A 453 21.78 18.30 18.59
N ASP A 454 21.93 18.05 19.87
CA ASP A 454 21.46 18.96 20.91
C ASP A 454 22.06 20.36 20.69
N VAL A 455 21.22 21.37 20.73
CA VAL A 455 21.67 22.76 20.69
C VAL A 455 22.22 23.09 22.08
N ASP A 456 23.52 23.42 22.15
CA ASP A 456 24.08 23.91 23.39
C ASP A 456 23.54 25.32 23.69
N VAL A 457 22.50 25.38 24.52
CA VAL A 457 21.81 26.62 24.91
C VAL A 457 22.73 27.58 25.65
N ASN A 458 23.87 27.07 26.20
CA ASN A 458 24.85 27.92 26.88
C ASN A 458 25.64 28.83 25.93
N LEU A 459 25.66 28.53 24.62
CA LEU A 459 26.26 29.41 23.61
C LEU A 459 25.40 30.64 23.28
N LEU A 460 24.15 30.70 23.76
CA LEU A 460 23.25 31.85 23.53
C LEU A 460 23.33 32.92 24.66
N ASN A 461 24.13 32.71 25.70
CA ASN A 461 24.36 33.64 26.80
C ASN A 461 25.68 34.42 26.57
N VAL A 462 25.77 35.13 25.45
CA VAL A 462 26.83 36.15 25.23
C VAL A 462 26.19 37.48 25.01
#